data_9b8060ae3fee27e698068bb9fb284e88
#
_entry.id   9b8060ae3fee27e698068bb9fb284e88
#
_cell.length_a   1.000
_cell.length_b   1.000
_cell.length_c   1.000
_cell.angle_alpha   90.00
_cell.angle_beta   90.00
_cell.angle_gamma   90.00
#
_symmetry.space_group_name_H-M   'P 1'
#
loop_
_entity.id
_entity.type
_entity.pdbx_description
1 polymer ?
#
loop_
_entity_poly.entity_id
_entity_poly.type
_entity_poly.pdbx_seq_one_letter_code
_entity_poly.pdbx_strand_id
1 'polypeptide(L)'
;MATVVDLVCGMDVDTEMDPASSVYRGQTYYFCAPGCKVAFDEDPERYLRGEQDTGTLVPQEPVTTLPVDVAIKTRRSVARMKPDPVPREAIERMLEAAVWAPNHHLTEPWHFIVLTGSAKRRFAELRRDLRRTLFKNPDAPEIQPALKKIYADTLSMPVIIAVTTTAPDDPDLRDDDYGATMAAIQNILLVATSLGLGTYLRTGALIHYAPLLEFLGVPAGRRIAGVIYVGYPDHIPNRRRTPSINKTTWLD
;
A
#
# COMPACT_ATOMS: atom_id res chain seq x y z
N MET A 1 -25.89 3.38 28.91
CA MET A 1 -24.96 2.88 27.88
C MET A 1 -24.20 1.72 28.50
N ALA A 2 -24.39 0.51 27.98
CA ALA A 2 -23.65 -0.65 28.46
C ALA A 2 -22.36 -0.74 27.64
N THR A 3 -21.24 -0.34 28.23
CA THR A 3 -19.93 -0.37 27.59
C THR A 3 -19.16 -1.59 28.09
N VAL A 4 -18.55 -2.34 27.17
CA VAL A 4 -17.65 -3.45 27.45
C VAL A 4 -16.29 -3.21 26.76
N VAL A 5 -15.25 -3.90 27.23
CA VAL A 5 -13.92 -3.81 26.61
C VAL A 5 -13.77 -4.92 25.58
N ASP A 6 -13.31 -4.56 24.38
CA ASP A 6 -12.88 -5.49 23.35
C ASP A 6 -11.63 -6.24 23.83
N LEU A 7 -11.73 -7.56 23.98
CA LEU A 7 -10.63 -8.37 24.50
C LEU A 7 -9.43 -8.44 23.57
N VAL A 8 -9.61 -8.14 22.28
CA VAL A 8 -8.51 -8.21 21.30
C VAL A 8 -7.65 -6.96 21.34
N CYS A 9 -8.26 -5.78 21.33
CA CYS A 9 -7.52 -4.52 21.19
C CYS A 9 -7.63 -3.56 22.39
N GLY A 10 -8.47 -3.88 23.39
CA GLY A 10 -8.66 -3.07 24.59
C GLY A 10 -9.53 -1.82 24.44
N MET A 11 -10.18 -1.63 23.29
CA MET A 11 -11.07 -0.48 23.06
C MET A 11 -12.43 -0.69 23.74
N ASP A 12 -13.05 0.43 24.14
CA ASP A 12 -14.42 0.41 24.63
C ASP A 12 -15.43 0.19 23.50
N VAL A 13 -16.41 -0.68 23.73
CA VAL A 13 -17.48 -1.06 22.79
C VAL A 13 -18.83 -0.77 23.40
N ASP A 14 -19.65 0.05 22.74
CA ASP A 14 -21.03 0.27 23.12
C ASP A 14 -21.89 -0.89 22.57
N THR A 15 -22.45 -1.68 23.47
CA THR A 15 -23.25 -2.86 23.11
C THR A 15 -24.64 -2.53 22.59
N GLU A 16 -25.11 -1.27 22.69
CA GLU A 16 -26.40 -0.82 22.17
C GLU A 16 -26.33 -0.44 20.67
N MET A 17 -25.11 -0.31 20.10
CA MET A 17 -24.87 0.10 18.72
C MET A 17 -24.72 -1.09 17.75
N ASP A 18 -25.22 -2.26 18.11
CA ASP A 18 -25.15 -3.50 17.30
C ASP A 18 -23.71 -3.87 16.84
N PRO A 19 -22.74 -3.92 17.77
CA PRO A 19 -21.35 -4.22 17.44
C PRO A 19 -21.17 -5.67 16.98
N ALA A 20 -20.05 -5.94 16.31
CA ALA A 20 -19.64 -7.31 15.99
C ALA A 20 -19.55 -8.14 17.28
N SER A 21 -20.05 -9.37 17.25
CA SER A 21 -20.07 -10.24 18.42
C SER A 21 -19.82 -11.72 18.10
N SER A 22 -19.30 -12.46 19.08
CA SER A 22 -19.12 -13.91 19.04
C SER A 22 -19.60 -14.55 20.31
N VAL A 23 -20.14 -15.76 20.20
CA VAL A 23 -20.50 -16.57 21.35
C VAL A 23 -19.49 -17.69 21.57
N TYR A 24 -18.79 -17.65 22.70
CA TYR A 24 -17.81 -18.67 23.08
C TYR A 24 -18.12 -19.21 24.49
N ARG A 25 -18.23 -20.54 24.66
CA ARG A 25 -18.60 -21.21 25.92
C ARG A 25 -19.86 -20.67 26.58
N GLY A 26 -20.87 -20.27 25.77
CA GLY A 26 -22.13 -19.75 26.23
C GLY A 26 -22.14 -18.27 26.68
N GLN A 27 -21.02 -17.58 26.56
CA GLN A 27 -20.88 -16.15 26.82
C GLN A 27 -20.75 -15.37 25.52
N THR A 28 -21.39 -14.20 25.43
CA THR A 28 -21.24 -13.28 24.27
C THR A 28 -20.14 -12.29 24.54
N TYR A 29 -19.26 -12.12 23.56
CA TYR A 29 -18.19 -11.16 23.52
C TYR A 29 -18.43 -10.15 22.39
N TYR A 30 -18.16 -8.89 22.64
CA TYR A 30 -18.39 -7.79 21.71
C TYR A 30 -17.08 -7.16 21.28
N PHE A 31 -17.02 -6.72 20.02
CA PHE A 31 -15.81 -6.23 19.38
C PHE A 31 -16.06 -4.88 18.71
N CYS A 32 -15.08 -4.01 18.79
CA CYS A 32 -15.14 -2.69 18.17
C CYS A 32 -15.15 -2.75 16.62
N ALA A 33 -14.67 -3.87 16.07
CA ALA A 33 -14.56 -4.05 14.61
C ALA A 33 -14.68 -5.54 14.22
N PRO A 34 -15.10 -5.83 12.97
CA PRO A 34 -15.13 -7.19 12.43
C PRO A 34 -13.78 -7.91 12.48
N GLY A 35 -12.66 -7.18 12.31
CA GLY A 35 -11.31 -7.75 12.41
C GLY A 35 -10.99 -8.30 13.79
N CYS A 36 -11.37 -7.59 14.87
CA CYS A 36 -11.23 -8.09 16.23
C CYS A 36 -12.07 -9.35 16.48
N LYS A 37 -13.29 -9.39 15.94
CA LYS A 37 -14.12 -10.59 16.00
C LYS A 37 -13.43 -11.79 15.34
N VAL A 38 -12.89 -11.61 14.13
CA VAL A 38 -12.19 -12.68 13.40
C VAL A 38 -10.98 -13.16 14.19
N ALA A 39 -10.15 -12.25 14.70
CA ALA A 39 -8.99 -12.60 15.51
C ALA A 39 -9.39 -13.39 16.79
N PHE A 40 -10.47 -12.97 17.45
CA PHE A 40 -11.00 -13.71 18.59
C PHE A 40 -11.50 -15.11 18.22
N ASP A 41 -12.21 -15.24 17.11
CA ASP A 41 -12.77 -16.53 16.64
C ASP A 41 -11.66 -17.53 16.26
N GLU A 42 -10.50 -17.06 15.82
CA GLU A 42 -9.34 -17.90 15.51
C GLU A 42 -8.66 -18.49 16.74
N ASP A 43 -8.54 -17.74 17.85
CA ASP A 43 -7.97 -18.23 19.11
C ASP A 43 -8.58 -17.53 20.33
N PRO A 44 -9.82 -17.90 20.75
CA PRO A 44 -10.50 -17.29 21.91
C PRO A 44 -9.75 -17.44 23.21
N GLU A 45 -9.07 -18.57 23.42
CA GLU A 45 -8.36 -18.86 24.68
C GLU A 45 -7.20 -17.91 24.93
N ARG A 46 -6.53 -17.45 23.88
CA ARG A 46 -5.46 -16.45 23.94
C ARG A 46 -5.96 -15.15 24.59
N TYR A 47 -7.06 -14.61 24.09
CA TYR A 47 -7.62 -13.36 24.56
C TYR A 47 -8.29 -13.47 25.94
N LEU A 48 -8.86 -14.62 26.25
CA LEU A 48 -9.41 -14.89 27.59
C LEU A 48 -8.33 -15.01 28.67
N ARG A 49 -7.09 -15.34 28.30
CA ARG A 49 -5.93 -15.29 29.22
C ARG A 49 -5.39 -13.88 29.42
N GLY A 50 -5.98 -12.88 28.76
CA GLY A 50 -5.53 -11.49 28.83
C GLY A 50 -4.34 -11.16 27.91
N GLU A 51 -4.06 -12.02 26.92
CA GLU A 51 -3.09 -11.76 25.88
C GLU A 51 -3.73 -10.88 24.80
N GLN A 52 -3.84 -9.59 25.08
CA GLN A 52 -4.26 -8.63 24.07
C GLN A 52 -3.22 -8.50 22.95
N ASP A 53 -3.66 -8.19 21.74
CA ASP A 53 -2.77 -7.80 20.65
C ASP A 53 -2.17 -6.41 20.90
N THR A 54 -1.67 -6.20 22.11
CA THR A 54 -0.81 -5.08 22.46
C THR A 54 0.56 -5.36 21.87
N GLY A 55 0.65 -5.27 20.55
CA GLY A 55 1.87 -5.58 19.83
C GLY A 55 3.03 -4.74 20.33
N THR A 56 3.74 -5.24 21.33
CA THR A 56 5.08 -4.78 21.62
C THR A 56 5.95 -5.31 20.47
N LEU A 57 5.98 -4.58 19.37
CA LEU A 57 6.93 -4.80 18.31
C LEU A 57 8.32 -4.54 18.89
N VAL A 58 8.91 -5.57 19.50
CA VAL A 58 10.35 -5.58 19.69
C VAL A 58 10.92 -5.93 18.31
N PRO A 59 11.61 -4.99 17.63
CA PRO A 59 12.28 -5.31 16.38
C PRO A 59 13.26 -6.46 16.65
N GLN A 60 13.01 -7.64 16.10
CA GLN A 60 13.89 -8.79 16.24
C GLN A 60 15.12 -8.73 15.32
N GLU A 61 15.18 -7.70 14.46
CA GLU A 61 16.28 -7.51 13.50
C GLU A 61 16.98 -6.16 13.68
N PRO A 62 18.27 -6.07 13.33
CA PRO A 62 18.96 -4.79 13.34
C PRO A 62 18.21 -3.82 12.44
N VAL A 63 17.60 -2.82 13.06
CA VAL A 63 16.86 -1.75 12.42
C VAL A 63 17.79 -1.14 11.39
N THR A 64 17.31 -0.95 10.19
CA THR A 64 17.98 -0.14 9.19
C THR A 64 18.39 1.18 9.82
N THR A 65 19.64 1.53 9.65
CA THR A 65 20.32 2.60 10.37
C THR A 65 19.80 4.01 10.05
N LEU A 66 18.81 4.16 9.16
CA LEU A 66 18.29 5.46 8.76
C LEU A 66 17.09 5.86 9.65
N PRO A 67 17.21 6.92 10.47
CA PRO A 67 16.09 7.44 11.26
C PRO A 67 14.89 7.78 10.38
N VAL A 68 13.67 7.60 10.90
CA VAL A 68 12.43 7.78 10.15
C VAL A 68 12.29 9.20 9.57
N ASP A 69 12.67 10.21 10.32
CA ASP A 69 12.63 11.62 9.86
C ASP A 69 13.61 11.88 8.71
N VAL A 70 14.75 11.19 8.69
CA VAL A 70 15.73 11.24 7.59
C VAL A 70 15.15 10.53 6.37
N ALA A 71 14.55 9.34 6.54
CA ALA A 71 13.90 8.62 5.44
C ALA A 71 12.79 9.48 4.79
N ILE A 72 11.94 10.13 5.61
CA ILE A 72 10.90 11.03 5.15
C ILE A 72 11.48 12.21 4.35
N LYS A 73 12.52 12.85 4.88
CA LYS A 73 13.14 14.04 4.26
C LYS A 73 13.96 13.72 3.00
N THR A 74 14.52 12.52 2.91
CA THR A 74 15.40 12.10 1.79
C THR A 74 14.69 11.33 0.71
N ARG A 75 13.55 10.68 1.01
CA ARG A 75 12.75 9.96 0.01
C ARG A 75 12.38 10.84 -1.18
N ARG A 76 12.67 10.36 -2.39
CA ARG A 76 12.34 11.03 -3.66
C ARG A 76 11.63 10.06 -4.61
N SER A 77 10.91 10.61 -5.59
CA SER A 77 10.43 9.85 -6.74
C SER A 77 11.59 9.67 -7.72
N VAL A 78 12.12 8.46 -7.78
CA VAL A 78 13.28 8.09 -8.59
C VAL A 78 12.81 7.53 -9.92
N ALA A 79 13.01 8.26 -11.02
CA ALA A 79 12.54 7.85 -12.35
C ALA A 79 13.52 6.94 -13.09
N ARG A 80 14.83 7.01 -12.75
CA ARG A 80 15.89 6.19 -13.35
C ARG A 80 16.50 5.29 -12.30
N MET A 81 16.48 4.00 -12.58
CA MET A 81 16.98 2.96 -11.71
C MET A 81 18.04 2.15 -12.45
N LYS A 82 19.01 1.64 -11.71
CA LYS A 82 19.97 0.67 -12.18
C LYS A 82 19.28 -0.66 -12.47
N PRO A 83 19.82 -1.48 -13.37
CA PRO A 83 19.22 -2.79 -13.69
C PRO A 83 19.46 -3.87 -12.63
N ASP A 84 20.20 -3.53 -11.57
CA ASP A 84 20.56 -4.48 -10.52
C ASP A 84 19.30 -5.09 -9.88
N PRO A 85 19.29 -6.41 -9.64
CA PRO A 85 18.15 -7.07 -9.04
C PRO A 85 17.92 -6.61 -7.60
N VAL A 86 16.66 -6.43 -7.22
CA VAL A 86 16.27 -6.16 -5.83
C VAL A 86 16.06 -7.51 -5.14
N PRO A 87 16.71 -7.79 -3.99
CA PRO A 87 16.51 -9.02 -3.24
C PRO A 87 15.04 -9.18 -2.81
N ARG A 88 14.57 -10.42 -2.81
CA ARG A 88 13.20 -10.76 -2.41
C ARG A 88 12.92 -10.33 -0.97
N GLU A 89 13.87 -10.52 -0.09
CA GLU A 89 13.81 -10.16 1.33
C GLU A 89 13.60 -8.64 1.52
N ALA A 90 14.19 -7.81 0.65
CA ALA A 90 13.97 -6.36 0.68
C ALA A 90 12.54 -6.01 0.27
N ILE A 91 11.96 -6.74 -0.69
CA ILE A 91 10.56 -6.57 -1.11
C ILE A 91 9.64 -6.98 0.04
N GLU A 92 9.87 -8.14 0.63
CA GLU A 92 9.08 -8.67 1.75
C GLU A 92 9.09 -7.72 2.94
N ARG A 93 10.25 -7.14 3.30
CA ARG A 93 10.34 -6.11 4.36
C ARG A 93 9.51 -4.85 4.05
N MET A 94 9.49 -4.42 2.79
CA MET A 94 8.67 -3.28 2.39
C MET A 94 7.16 -3.60 2.51
N LEU A 95 6.75 -4.81 2.11
CA LEU A 95 5.36 -5.25 2.18
C LEU A 95 4.91 -5.48 3.62
N GLU A 96 5.78 -6.04 4.46
CA GLU A 96 5.54 -6.19 5.90
C GLU A 96 5.30 -4.83 6.57
N ALA A 97 6.12 -3.83 6.26
CA ALA A 97 5.90 -2.48 6.80
C ALA A 97 4.59 -1.83 6.30
N ALA A 98 4.13 -2.21 5.12
CA ALA A 98 2.90 -1.66 4.56
C ALA A 98 1.67 -2.02 5.39
N VAL A 99 1.58 -3.27 5.86
CA VAL A 99 0.42 -3.77 6.61
C VAL A 99 0.28 -3.16 8.01
N TRP A 100 1.29 -2.43 8.47
CA TRP A 100 1.25 -1.65 9.72
C TRP A 100 0.68 -0.24 9.54
N ALA A 101 0.12 0.07 8.38
CA ALA A 101 -0.56 1.34 8.17
C ALA A 101 -1.87 1.41 8.97
N PRO A 102 -2.22 2.59 9.53
CA PRO A 102 -3.51 2.76 10.18
C PRO A 102 -4.64 2.56 9.18
N ASN A 103 -5.69 1.91 9.62
CA ASN A 103 -6.90 1.72 8.82
C ASN A 103 -8.14 1.69 9.71
N HIS A 104 -9.26 2.21 9.23
CA HIS A 104 -10.50 2.27 9.97
C HIS A 104 -11.14 0.88 10.06
N HIS A 105 -11.62 0.51 11.26
CA HIS A 105 -12.27 -0.79 11.53
C HIS A 105 -11.45 -2.03 11.13
N LEU A 106 -10.12 -1.95 11.06
CA LEU A 106 -9.25 -3.04 10.63
C LEU A 106 -9.68 -3.67 9.31
N THR A 107 -10.10 -2.84 8.35
CA THR A 107 -10.53 -3.30 7.02
C THR A 107 -9.38 -3.90 6.21
N GLU A 108 -8.12 -3.53 6.53
CA GLU A 108 -6.91 -3.96 5.82
C GLU A 108 -7.11 -3.95 4.30
N PRO A 109 -7.50 -2.81 3.71
CA PRO A 109 -8.08 -2.75 2.38
C PRO A 109 -7.10 -3.01 1.25
N TRP A 110 -5.80 -3.06 1.55
CA TRP A 110 -4.71 -3.23 0.61
C TRP A 110 -4.57 -4.66 0.11
N HIS A 111 -4.05 -4.80 -1.11
CA HIS A 111 -3.52 -6.05 -1.65
C HIS A 111 -2.36 -5.74 -2.59
N PHE A 112 -1.28 -6.51 -2.49
CA PHE A 112 -0.04 -6.25 -3.21
C PHE A 112 0.19 -7.31 -4.28
N ILE A 113 0.49 -6.87 -5.50
CA ILE A 113 0.81 -7.74 -6.64
C ILE A 113 2.21 -7.38 -7.12
N VAL A 114 3.17 -8.27 -6.88
CA VAL A 114 4.57 -8.07 -7.26
C VAL A 114 4.81 -8.66 -8.64
N LEU A 115 5.26 -7.83 -9.58
CA LEU A 115 5.52 -8.23 -10.95
C LEU A 115 7.03 -8.39 -11.19
N THR A 116 7.41 -9.60 -11.61
CA THR A 116 8.77 -9.96 -11.99
C THR A 116 8.74 -10.75 -13.31
N GLY A 117 9.89 -11.02 -13.92
CA GLY A 117 10.01 -11.90 -15.08
C GLY A 117 9.06 -11.56 -16.24
N SER A 118 8.28 -12.55 -16.69
CA SER A 118 7.32 -12.41 -17.80
C SER A 118 6.16 -11.45 -17.49
N ALA A 119 5.74 -11.37 -16.22
CA ALA A 119 4.68 -10.45 -15.81
C ALA A 119 5.08 -8.98 -16.01
N LYS A 120 6.35 -8.62 -15.77
CA LYS A 120 6.87 -7.28 -16.09
C LYS A 120 6.80 -6.97 -17.59
N ARG A 121 7.10 -7.95 -18.43
CA ARG A 121 7.04 -7.79 -19.89
C ARG A 121 5.61 -7.47 -20.31
N ARG A 122 4.65 -8.26 -19.82
CA ARG A 122 3.23 -8.00 -20.11
C ARG A 122 2.76 -6.63 -19.62
N PHE A 123 3.18 -6.24 -18.43
CA PHE A 123 2.90 -4.90 -17.90
C PHE A 123 3.50 -3.79 -18.78
N ALA A 124 4.73 -3.96 -19.29
CA ALA A 124 5.37 -2.99 -20.17
C ALA A 124 4.64 -2.85 -21.52
N GLU A 125 4.10 -3.95 -22.07
CA GLU A 125 3.23 -3.93 -23.26
C GLU A 125 1.97 -3.13 -22.99
N LEU A 126 1.24 -3.44 -21.91
CA LEU A 126 0.01 -2.74 -21.54
C LEU A 126 0.24 -1.24 -21.32
N ARG A 127 1.36 -0.88 -20.70
CA ARG A 127 1.69 0.52 -20.50
C ARG A 127 2.01 1.24 -21.82
N ARG A 128 2.72 0.59 -22.74
CA ARG A 128 2.93 1.09 -24.11
C ARG A 128 1.59 1.26 -24.82
N ASP A 129 0.70 0.27 -24.74
CA ASP A 129 -0.58 0.27 -25.42
C ASP A 129 -1.51 1.36 -24.87
N LEU A 130 -1.55 1.56 -23.56
CA LEU A 130 -2.22 2.71 -22.96
C LEU A 130 -1.67 4.03 -23.53
N ARG A 131 -0.34 4.17 -23.63
CA ARG A 131 0.26 5.39 -24.17
C ARG A 131 -0.11 5.59 -25.64
N ARG A 132 -0.20 4.50 -26.41
CA ARG A 132 -0.61 4.50 -27.81
C ARG A 132 -2.00 5.12 -28.01
N THR A 133 -2.95 4.88 -27.08
CA THR A 133 -4.32 5.44 -27.17
C THR A 133 -4.37 6.96 -27.06
N LEU A 134 -3.31 7.60 -26.58
CA LEU A 134 -3.25 9.06 -26.41
C LEU A 134 -2.77 9.80 -27.68
N PHE A 135 -2.36 9.08 -28.72
CA PHE A 135 -1.96 9.67 -30.00
C PHE A 135 -3.08 9.59 -31.02
N LYS A 136 -3.27 10.65 -31.80
CA LYS A 136 -4.24 10.68 -32.91
C LYS A 136 -3.89 9.68 -34.02
N ASN A 137 -2.60 9.57 -34.34
CA ASN A 137 -2.06 8.61 -35.29
C ASN A 137 -0.94 7.79 -34.62
N PRO A 138 -1.27 6.72 -33.88
CA PRO A 138 -0.29 5.97 -33.12
C PRO A 138 0.68 5.16 -33.99
N ASP A 139 0.36 4.94 -35.26
CA ASP A 139 1.20 4.18 -36.20
C ASP A 139 2.18 5.06 -36.97
N ALA A 140 2.11 6.38 -36.82
CA ALA A 140 3.01 7.32 -37.45
C ALA A 140 4.48 7.02 -37.08
N PRO A 141 5.43 7.04 -38.05
CA PRO A 141 6.83 6.71 -37.81
C PRO A 141 7.47 7.51 -36.69
N GLU A 142 7.11 8.79 -36.54
CA GLU A 142 7.62 9.70 -35.51
C GLU A 142 7.17 9.31 -34.07
N ILE A 143 6.10 8.55 -33.95
CA ILE A 143 5.59 8.10 -32.63
C ILE A 143 6.26 6.81 -32.16
N GLN A 144 6.72 5.97 -33.09
CA GLN A 144 7.29 4.65 -32.76
C GLN A 144 8.49 4.72 -31.80
N PRO A 145 9.42 5.67 -31.92
CA PRO A 145 10.54 5.78 -30.97
C PRO A 145 10.05 6.05 -29.53
N ALA A 146 9.02 6.88 -29.35
CA ALA A 146 8.44 7.18 -28.04
C ALA A 146 7.77 5.94 -27.41
N LEU A 147 7.03 5.16 -28.20
CA LEU A 147 6.38 3.92 -27.74
C LEU A 147 7.42 2.86 -27.37
N LYS A 148 8.47 2.68 -28.20
CA LYS A 148 9.60 1.78 -27.90
C LYS A 148 10.30 2.18 -26.60
N LYS A 149 10.54 3.49 -26.41
CA LYS A 149 11.18 4.00 -25.21
C LYS A 149 10.34 3.71 -23.97
N ILE A 150 9.03 3.93 -24.00
CA ILE A 150 8.13 3.65 -22.87
C ILE A 150 8.15 2.17 -22.49
N TYR A 151 8.13 1.28 -23.48
CA TYR A 151 8.27 -0.15 -23.26
C TYR A 151 9.60 -0.50 -22.60
N ALA A 152 10.71 -0.04 -23.18
CA ALA A 152 12.06 -0.30 -22.70
C ALA A 152 12.28 0.25 -21.27
N ASP A 153 11.90 1.51 -21.04
CA ASP A 153 12.00 2.15 -19.71
C ASP A 153 11.18 1.40 -18.65
N THR A 154 10.03 0.82 -19.04
CA THR A 154 9.20 0.05 -18.11
C THR A 154 9.81 -1.33 -17.83
N LEU A 155 10.30 -1.99 -18.85
CA LEU A 155 10.91 -3.31 -18.73
C LEU A 155 12.21 -3.27 -17.94
N SER A 156 12.96 -2.16 -18.00
CA SER A 156 14.21 -1.96 -17.26
C SER A 156 14.00 -1.79 -15.74
N MET A 157 12.78 -1.55 -15.27
CA MET A 157 12.51 -1.45 -13.83
C MET A 157 12.76 -2.82 -13.17
N PRO A 158 13.60 -2.90 -12.12
CA PRO A 158 13.90 -4.18 -11.47
C PRO A 158 12.65 -4.87 -10.92
N VAL A 159 11.80 -4.13 -10.18
CA VAL A 159 10.56 -4.62 -9.59
C VAL A 159 9.43 -3.62 -9.81
N ILE A 160 8.23 -4.14 -10.02
CA ILE A 160 6.98 -3.38 -10.11
C ILE A 160 6.01 -3.97 -9.10
N ILE A 161 5.44 -3.13 -8.25
CA ILE A 161 4.42 -3.51 -7.26
C ILE A 161 3.14 -2.77 -7.59
N ALA A 162 2.08 -3.48 -7.99
CA ALA A 162 0.75 -2.91 -8.07
C ALA A 162 0.06 -3.07 -6.71
N VAL A 163 -0.52 -1.98 -6.23
CA VAL A 163 -1.25 -1.94 -4.96
C VAL A 163 -2.72 -1.67 -5.27
N THR A 164 -3.58 -2.57 -4.83
CA THR A 164 -5.03 -2.40 -4.94
C THR A 164 -5.63 -2.07 -3.59
N THR A 165 -6.78 -1.43 -3.61
CA THR A 165 -7.61 -1.16 -2.44
C THR A 165 -9.02 -1.64 -2.68
N THR A 166 -9.77 -1.93 -1.63
CA THR A 166 -11.23 -2.10 -1.70
C THR A 166 -11.87 -0.83 -2.24
N ALA A 167 -13.02 -0.98 -2.87
CA ALA A 167 -13.81 0.11 -3.43
C ALA A 167 -15.29 -0.15 -3.14
N PRO A 168 -15.72 -0.08 -1.87
CA PRO A 168 -17.10 -0.26 -1.47
C PRO A 168 -17.99 0.84 -2.08
N ASP A 169 -19.29 0.58 -2.12
CA ASP A 169 -20.28 1.55 -2.64
C ASP A 169 -20.41 2.77 -1.71
N ASP A 170 -20.26 2.55 -0.40
CA ASP A 170 -20.23 3.62 0.59
C ASP A 170 -19.03 4.55 0.32
N PRO A 171 -19.27 5.85 0.06
CA PRO A 171 -18.21 6.80 -0.28
C PRO A 171 -17.27 7.07 0.89
N ASP A 172 -17.75 7.11 2.13
CA ASP A 172 -16.94 7.41 3.31
C ASP A 172 -15.98 6.26 3.58
N LEU A 173 -16.48 5.02 3.59
CA LEU A 173 -15.64 3.83 3.74
C LEU A 173 -14.65 3.67 2.59
N ARG A 174 -15.06 4.01 1.36
CA ARG A 174 -14.17 3.98 0.18
C ARG A 174 -13.01 4.97 0.29
N ASP A 175 -13.25 6.14 0.85
CA ASP A 175 -12.22 7.16 1.03
C ASP A 175 -11.30 6.79 2.19
N ASP A 176 -11.82 6.25 3.30
CA ASP A 176 -11.04 5.69 4.41
C ASP A 176 -10.12 4.57 3.93
N ASP A 177 -10.66 3.59 3.20
CA ASP A 177 -9.89 2.47 2.65
C ASP A 177 -8.78 2.93 1.68
N TYR A 178 -9.11 3.92 0.85
CA TYR A 178 -8.10 4.50 -0.04
C TYR A 178 -7.03 5.26 0.74
N GLY A 179 -7.40 6.03 1.74
CA GLY A 179 -6.49 6.74 2.64
C GLY A 179 -5.54 5.78 3.35
N ALA A 180 -6.08 4.71 3.93
CA ALA A 180 -5.31 3.64 4.58
C ALA A 180 -4.32 2.97 3.60
N THR A 181 -4.78 2.64 2.39
CA THR A 181 -3.91 2.05 1.36
C THR A 181 -2.80 3.02 0.92
N MET A 182 -3.07 4.33 0.84
CA MET A 182 -2.03 5.32 0.54
C MET A 182 -1.02 5.47 1.69
N ALA A 183 -1.44 5.29 2.95
CA ALA A 183 -0.54 5.21 4.10
C ALA A 183 0.35 3.95 4.02
N ALA A 184 -0.23 2.80 3.65
CA ALA A 184 0.53 1.57 3.39
C ALA A 184 1.56 1.75 2.27
N ILE A 185 1.18 2.39 1.16
CA ILE A 185 2.12 2.77 0.09
C ILE A 185 3.24 3.65 0.64
N GLN A 186 2.95 4.65 1.47
CA GLN A 186 3.98 5.51 2.05
C GLN A 186 4.97 4.70 2.91
N ASN A 187 4.50 3.72 3.68
CA ASN A 187 5.38 2.82 4.45
C ASN A 187 6.34 2.06 3.51
N ILE A 188 5.85 1.50 2.40
CA ILE A 188 6.68 0.88 1.37
C ILE A 188 7.78 1.84 0.89
N LEU A 189 7.40 3.09 0.56
CA LEU A 189 8.34 4.08 0.04
C LEU A 189 9.42 4.46 1.06
N LEU A 190 9.07 4.54 2.34
CA LEU A 190 10.00 4.89 3.42
C LEU A 190 10.98 3.75 3.71
N VAL A 191 10.47 2.51 3.81
CA VAL A 191 11.33 1.34 4.01
C VAL A 191 12.25 1.12 2.82
N ALA A 192 11.76 1.26 1.57
CA ALA A 192 12.62 1.23 0.40
C ALA A 192 13.77 2.24 0.51
N THR A 193 13.48 3.48 0.93
CA THR A 193 14.48 4.52 1.12
C THR A 193 15.51 4.14 2.19
N SER A 194 15.08 3.56 3.30
CA SER A 194 15.99 3.10 4.37
C SER A 194 16.88 1.94 3.93
N LEU A 195 16.44 1.15 2.94
CA LEU A 195 17.20 0.08 2.31
C LEU A 195 18.11 0.55 1.17
N GLY A 196 18.20 1.89 0.92
CA GLY A 196 18.97 2.43 -0.19
C GLY A 196 18.31 2.24 -1.56
N LEU A 197 17.02 1.85 -1.59
CA LEU A 197 16.26 1.68 -2.82
C LEU A 197 15.54 2.98 -3.21
N GLY A 198 15.44 3.21 -4.51
CA GLY A 198 14.61 4.24 -5.10
C GLY A 198 13.22 3.71 -5.44
N THR A 199 12.23 4.58 -5.31
CA THR A 199 10.84 4.26 -5.68
C THR A 199 10.23 5.33 -6.56
N TYR A 200 9.27 4.91 -7.40
CA TYR A 200 8.46 5.81 -8.20
C TYR A 200 7.00 5.36 -8.17
N LEU A 201 6.16 6.09 -7.46
CA LEU A 201 4.72 5.85 -7.43
C LEU A 201 4.05 6.43 -8.68
N ARG A 202 3.27 5.60 -9.38
CA ARG A 202 2.45 5.97 -10.53
C ARG A 202 0.98 5.81 -10.22
N THR A 203 0.23 6.84 -10.61
CA THR A 203 -1.22 6.93 -10.56
C THR A 203 -1.74 7.45 -11.92
N GLY A 204 -2.90 8.10 -11.94
CA GLY A 204 -3.50 8.69 -13.15
C GLY A 204 -4.10 7.62 -14.07
N ALA A 205 -4.06 7.84 -15.39
CA ALA A 205 -4.75 6.97 -16.36
C ALA A 205 -4.36 5.48 -16.29
N LEU A 206 -3.15 5.18 -15.82
CA LEU A 206 -2.66 3.80 -15.71
C LEU A 206 -3.50 2.95 -14.75
N ILE A 207 -3.89 3.50 -13.60
CA ILE A 207 -4.64 2.76 -12.58
C ILE A 207 -6.10 2.51 -12.94
N HIS A 208 -6.60 3.14 -14.01
CA HIS A 208 -7.96 2.99 -14.52
C HIS A 208 -8.00 2.22 -15.86
N TYR A 209 -6.86 1.73 -16.33
CA TYR A 209 -6.77 1.06 -17.63
C TYR A 209 -7.30 -0.37 -17.53
N ALA A 210 -8.47 -0.61 -18.13
CA ALA A 210 -9.19 -1.89 -18.01
C ALA A 210 -8.33 -3.13 -18.37
N PRO A 211 -7.52 -3.14 -19.46
CA PRO A 211 -6.65 -4.27 -19.73
C PRO A 211 -5.58 -4.53 -18.65
N LEU A 212 -5.18 -3.50 -17.90
CA LEU A 212 -4.27 -3.69 -16.76
C LEU A 212 -5.01 -4.30 -15.56
N LEU A 213 -6.23 -3.86 -15.27
CA LEU A 213 -7.07 -4.43 -14.21
C LEU A 213 -7.31 -5.92 -14.47
N GLU A 214 -7.67 -6.28 -15.70
CA GLU A 214 -7.86 -7.67 -16.14
C GLU A 214 -6.58 -8.50 -15.98
N PHE A 215 -5.45 -8.00 -16.48
CA PHE A 215 -4.15 -8.68 -16.37
C PHE A 215 -3.74 -8.94 -14.92
N LEU A 216 -4.01 -7.98 -14.03
CA LEU A 216 -3.68 -8.10 -12.60
C LEU A 216 -4.72 -8.91 -11.83
N GLY A 217 -5.80 -9.35 -12.44
CA GLY A 217 -6.87 -10.09 -11.80
C GLY A 217 -7.60 -9.27 -10.72
N VAL A 218 -7.72 -7.94 -10.91
CA VAL A 218 -8.39 -7.05 -9.94
C VAL A 218 -9.89 -7.33 -9.99
N PRO A 219 -10.49 -7.87 -8.92
CA PRO A 219 -11.92 -8.23 -8.93
C PRO A 219 -12.82 -6.99 -8.83
N ALA A 220 -14.10 -7.17 -9.14
CA ALA A 220 -15.13 -6.20 -8.83
C ALA A 220 -15.09 -5.83 -7.32
N GLY A 221 -15.37 -4.57 -6.99
CA GLY A 221 -15.27 -4.07 -5.61
C GLY A 221 -13.84 -3.73 -5.17
N ARG A 222 -12.85 -3.82 -6.08
CA ARG A 222 -11.48 -3.33 -5.86
C ARG A 222 -11.02 -2.41 -6.99
N ARG A 223 -10.04 -1.54 -6.69
CA ARG A 223 -9.38 -0.68 -7.68
C ARG A 223 -7.88 -0.65 -7.44
N ILE A 224 -7.10 -0.29 -8.45
CA ILE A 224 -5.68 -0.02 -8.26
C ILE A 224 -5.53 1.34 -7.56
N ALA A 225 -4.85 1.38 -6.41
CA ALA A 225 -4.50 2.62 -5.71
C ALA A 225 -3.24 3.26 -6.31
N GLY A 226 -2.29 2.43 -6.72
CA GLY A 226 -1.05 2.89 -7.34
C GLY A 226 -0.18 1.75 -7.85
N VAL A 227 0.81 2.10 -8.65
CA VAL A 227 1.85 1.19 -9.13
C VAL A 227 3.21 1.76 -8.74
N ILE A 228 4.00 0.99 -7.99
CA ILE A 228 5.30 1.41 -7.48
C ILE A 228 6.39 0.72 -8.30
N TYR A 229 7.30 1.49 -8.86
CA TYR A 229 8.55 0.99 -9.42
C TYR A 229 9.61 1.02 -8.32
N VAL A 230 10.38 -0.05 -8.19
CA VAL A 230 11.40 -0.22 -7.14
C VAL A 230 12.70 -0.69 -7.77
N GLY A 231 13.81 -0.10 -7.35
CA GLY A 231 15.15 -0.49 -7.78
C GLY A 231 16.23 0.39 -7.15
N TYR A 232 17.49 0.09 -7.39
CA TYR A 232 18.59 0.94 -6.95
C TYR A 232 18.60 2.25 -7.76
N PRO A 233 18.69 3.42 -7.10
CA PRO A 233 18.69 4.70 -7.81
C PRO A 233 19.92 4.88 -8.68
N ASP A 234 19.73 5.26 -9.95
CA ASP A 234 20.80 5.75 -10.81
C ASP A 234 21.09 7.25 -10.53
N HIS A 235 20.01 7.99 -10.25
CA HIS A 235 20.05 9.40 -9.88
C HIS A 235 18.93 9.74 -8.91
N ILE A 236 19.26 10.43 -7.82
CA ILE A 236 18.30 10.93 -6.83
C ILE A 236 18.04 12.42 -7.09
N PRO A 237 16.82 12.82 -7.51
CA PRO A 237 16.53 14.21 -7.80
C PRO A 237 16.52 15.06 -6.54
N ASN A 238 17.13 16.25 -6.60
CA ASN A 238 17.05 17.24 -5.53
C ASN A 238 15.76 18.07 -5.68
N ARG A 239 14.82 17.90 -4.77
CA ARG A 239 13.54 18.63 -4.73
C ARG A 239 13.31 19.23 -3.35
N ARG A 240 13.02 20.53 -3.31
CA ARG A 240 12.63 21.23 -2.08
C ARG A 240 11.13 21.06 -1.81
N ARG A 241 10.74 21.31 -0.57
CA ARG A 241 9.35 21.40 -0.14
C ARG A 241 9.07 22.79 0.42
N THR A 242 7.84 23.23 0.31
CA THR A 242 7.36 24.41 1.02
C THR A 242 7.45 24.14 2.52
N PRO A 243 7.98 25.08 3.32
CA PRO A 243 8.02 24.93 4.78
C PRO A 243 6.62 24.75 5.37
N SER A 244 6.51 23.94 6.43
CA SER A 244 5.23 23.62 7.08
C SER A 244 4.50 24.85 7.61
N ILE A 245 5.24 25.86 8.05
CA ILE A 245 4.66 27.12 8.55
C ILE A 245 3.72 27.78 7.51
N ASN A 246 4.00 27.61 6.21
CA ASN A 246 3.16 28.16 5.14
C ASN A 246 1.92 27.29 4.85
N LYS A 247 1.71 26.20 5.59
CA LYS A 247 0.64 25.21 5.43
C LYS A 247 -0.10 24.94 6.74
N THR A 248 0.24 25.70 7.80
CA THR A 248 -0.31 25.50 9.14
C THR A 248 -1.08 26.74 9.56
N THR A 249 -2.29 26.54 10.06
CA THR A 249 -3.08 27.56 10.75
C THR A 249 -3.19 27.15 12.22
N TRP A 250 -2.87 28.06 13.13
CA TRP A 250 -3.08 27.89 14.56
C TRP A 250 -4.38 28.61 14.94
N LEU A 251 -5.26 27.92 15.64
CA LEU A 251 -6.48 28.51 16.21
C LEU A 251 -6.32 28.52 17.73
N ASP A 252 -6.37 29.69 18.34
CA ASP A 252 -6.24 29.91 19.79
C ASP A 252 -7.64 30.05 20.43
#